data_969149f7fdc21e9dcda75d59ff31924f
#
_entry.id   969149f7fdc21e9dcda75d59ff31924f
#
_cell.length_a   1.000
_cell.length_b   1.000
_cell.length_c   1.000
_cell.angle_alpha   90.00
_cell.angle_beta   90.00
_cell.angle_gamma   90.00
#
_symmetry.space_group_name_H-M   'P 1'
#
loop_
_entity.id
_entity.type
_entity.pdbx_description
1 polymer ?
#
loop_
_entity_poly.entity_id
_entity_poly.type
_entity_poly.pdbx_seq_one_letter_code
_entity_poly.pdbx_strand_id
1 'polypeptide(L)'
;MIHSDKKHYVVFGTLALLIVLLVVANLFLGSVNIPAQEVLRILSGEEAEKASWTFIVWESRFPQCITALLCGAALSASGLMLQTVFSNPLADSSILGISSGASLGVALVMLAGGGTITTGVFTLSGFFSVILGAFLGAVAVLVLVLFLSSLIKSNVMLLIAGIMIGYITSSLISLLNFFATAEGVHSYMVWGMGNFGGVSLEQLPAFSLLTVVGLLVAVMLIKPLNALLLGPRYAENLGVNIRRVRNFLLLATGLLTAVTTSF
;
A
#
# COMPACT_ATOMS: atom_id res chain seq x y z
N MET A 1 -24.56 -27.98 6.93
CA MET A 1 -23.13 -27.68 6.92
C MET A 1 -22.49 -27.80 5.52
N ILE A 2 -22.72 -28.88 4.80
CA ILE A 2 -22.11 -29.16 3.46
C ILE A 2 -22.52 -28.17 2.32
N HIS A 3 -23.67 -27.51 2.44
CA HIS A 3 -24.15 -26.55 1.43
C HIS A 3 -23.48 -25.19 1.51
N SER A 4 -22.92 -24.79 2.66
CA SER A 4 -22.18 -23.55 2.85
C SER A 4 -20.80 -23.62 2.20
N ASP A 5 -20.12 -24.77 2.28
CA ASP A 5 -18.76 -24.93 1.75
C ASP A 5 -18.72 -24.82 0.22
N LYS A 6 -19.70 -25.40 -0.49
CA LYS A 6 -19.76 -25.31 -1.96
C LYS A 6 -19.89 -23.87 -2.47
N LYS A 7 -20.67 -23.02 -1.79
CA LYS A 7 -20.77 -21.59 -2.16
C LYS A 7 -19.46 -20.86 -2.00
N HIS A 8 -18.71 -21.13 -0.93
CA HIS A 8 -17.40 -20.52 -0.71
C HIS A 8 -16.39 -20.92 -1.79
N TYR A 9 -16.31 -22.21 -2.15
CA TYR A 9 -15.43 -22.67 -3.23
C TYR A 9 -15.78 -22.05 -4.59
N VAL A 10 -17.06 -21.88 -4.90
CA VAL A 10 -17.50 -21.22 -6.13
C VAL A 10 -17.09 -19.74 -6.12
N VAL A 11 -17.30 -19.02 -5.01
CA VAL A 11 -16.91 -17.61 -4.89
C VAL A 11 -15.39 -17.45 -5.02
N PHE A 12 -14.60 -18.26 -4.34
CA PHE A 12 -13.14 -18.20 -4.47
C PHE A 12 -12.66 -18.55 -5.88
N GLY A 13 -13.26 -19.56 -6.51
CA GLY A 13 -12.95 -19.94 -7.87
C GLY A 13 -13.28 -18.84 -8.89
N THR A 14 -14.44 -18.18 -8.74
CA THR A 14 -14.82 -17.05 -9.62
C THR A 14 -13.91 -15.84 -9.41
N LEU A 15 -13.54 -15.52 -8.17
CA LEU A 15 -12.59 -14.43 -7.89
C LEU A 15 -11.20 -14.73 -8.46
N ALA A 16 -10.70 -15.95 -8.28
CA ALA A 16 -9.41 -16.36 -8.85
C ALA A 16 -9.42 -16.28 -10.39
N LEU A 17 -10.49 -16.76 -11.03
CA LEU A 17 -10.66 -16.64 -12.47
C LEU A 17 -10.69 -15.17 -12.92
N LEU A 18 -11.41 -14.32 -12.20
CA LEU A 18 -11.49 -12.89 -12.48
C LEU A 18 -10.11 -12.22 -12.39
N ILE A 19 -9.32 -12.55 -11.37
CA ILE A 19 -7.95 -12.04 -11.22
C ILE A 19 -7.11 -12.46 -12.42
N VAL A 20 -7.15 -13.72 -12.83
CA VAL A 20 -6.39 -14.20 -14.01
C VAL A 20 -6.81 -13.46 -15.26
N LEU A 21 -8.12 -13.29 -15.49
CA LEU A 21 -8.63 -12.55 -16.63
C LEU A 21 -8.17 -11.09 -16.64
N LEU A 22 -8.17 -10.42 -15.48
CA LEU A 22 -7.71 -9.03 -15.35
C LEU A 22 -6.20 -8.90 -15.56
N VAL A 23 -5.41 -9.86 -15.08
CA VAL A 23 -3.96 -9.93 -15.35
C VAL A 23 -3.70 -10.05 -16.85
N VAL A 24 -4.38 -10.97 -17.51
CA VAL A 24 -4.28 -11.14 -18.97
C VAL A 24 -4.72 -9.85 -19.66
N ALA A 25 -5.87 -9.29 -19.29
CA ALA A 25 -6.37 -8.05 -19.88
C ALA A 25 -5.36 -6.89 -19.73
N ASN A 26 -4.71 -6.73 -18.57
CA ASN A 26 -3.70 -5.70 -18.36
C ASN A 26 -2.47 -5.86 -19.28
N LEU A 27 -2.03 -7.10 -19.52
CA LEU A 27 -0.90 -7.36 -20.44
C LEU A 27 -1.25 -7.08 -21.90
N PHE A 28 -2.48 -7.35 -22.32
CA PHE A 28 -2.91 -7.17 -23.71
C PHE A 28 -3.47 -5.77 -24.00
N LEU A 29 -4.13 -5.15 -23.03
CA LEU A 29 -4.76 -3.83 -23.17
C LEU A 29 -3.88 -2.73 -22.55
N GLY A 30 -3.83 -1.57 -23.18
CA GLY A 30 -3.09 -0.42 -22.69
C GLY A 30 -3.23 0.78 -23.62
N SER A 31 -2.58 1.90 -23.26
CA SER A 31 -2.61 3.14 -24.04
C SER A 31 -2.06 3.00 -25.47
N VAL A 32 -1.11 2.08 -25.67
CA VAL A 32 -0.56 1.71 -26.97
C VAL A 32 -1.20 0.41 -27.42
N ASN A 33 -1.79 0.40 -28.61
CA ASN A 33 -2.39 -0.79 -29.18
C ASN A 33 -1.29 -1.69 -29.78
N ILE A 34 -1.01 -2.81 -29.11
CA ILE A 34 -0.06 -3.84 -29.53
C ILE A 34 -0.87 -5.06 -29.97
N PRO A 35 -0.65 -5.61 -31.19
CA PRO A 35 -1.33 -6.81 -31.64
C PRO A 35 -1.14 -7.97 -30.65
N ALA A 36 -2.21 -8.73 -30.39
CA ALA A 36 -2.16 -9.84 -29.42
C ALA A 36 -1.07 -10.89 -29.76
N GLN A 37 -0.84 -11.13 -31.05
CA GLN A 37 0.22 -12.04 -31.51
C GLN A 37 1.62 -11.54 -31.07
N GLU A 38 1.87 -10.24 -31.17
CA GLU A 38 3.14 -9.65 -30.75
C GLU A 38 3.33 -9.69 -29.22
N VAL A 39 2.25 -9.47 -28.44
CA VAL A 39 2.32 -9.64 -26.98
C VAL A 39 2.69 -11.09 -26.62
N LEU A 40 2.08 -12.08 -27.29
CA LEU A 40 2.41 -13.50 -27.07
C LEU A 40 3.85 -13.82 -27.47
N ARG A 41 4.36 -13.29 -28.59
CA ARG A 41 5.77 -13.45 -29.02
C ARG A 41 6.74 -12.87 -27.98
N ILE A 42 6.46 -11.66 -27.48
CA ILE A 42 7.28 -11.01 -26.45
C ILE A 42 7.29 -11.86 -25.16
N LEU A 43 6.15 -12.38 -24.74
CA LEU A 43 6.05 -13.22 -23.53
C LEU A 43 6.73 -14.58 -23.70
N SER A 44 6.80 -15.12 -24.93
CA SER A 44 7.55 -16.34 -25.23
C SER A 44 9.07 -16.12 -25.42
N GLY A 45 9.53 -14.88 -25.33
CA GLY A 45 10.96 -14.55 -25.44
C GLY A 45 11.45 -14.36 -26.88
N GLU A 46 10.52 -14.27 -27.85
CA GLU A 46 10.84 -13.98 -29.25
C GLU A 46 10.95 -12.47 -29.49
N GLU A 47 11.69 -12.08 -30.53
CA GLU A 47 11.80 -10.68 -30.92
C GLU A 47 10.47 -10.18 -31.52
N ALA A 48 10.00 -9.04 -31.03
CA ALA A 48 8.84 -8.35 -31.58
C ALA A 48 9.21 -7.59 -32.86
N GLU A 49 8.21 -7.34 -33.71
CA GLU A 49 8.38 -6.50 -34.90
C GLU A 49 8.93 -5.09 -34.55
N LYS A 50 8.59 -4.57 -33.39
CA LYS A 50 9.07 -3.27 -32.89
C LYS A 50 9.66 -3.39 -31.49
N ALA A 51 10.93 -2.99 -31.33
CA ALA A 51 11.59 -2.98 -30.02
C ALA A 51 10.85 -2.16 -28.96
N SER A 52 10.13 -1.09 -29.36
CA SER A 52 9.29 -0.29 -28.46
C SER A 52 8.16 -1.11 -27.80
N TRP A 53 7.62 -2.12 -28.46
CA TRP A 53 6.58 -2.97 -27.91
C TRP A 53 7.11 -3.88 -26.80
N THR A 54 8.30 -4.44 -27.02
CA THR A 54 9.01 -5.23 -25.99
C THR A 54 9.25 -4.40 -24.73
N PHE A 55 9.72 -3.16 -24.91
CA PHE A 55 9.91 -2.21 -23.81
C PHE A 55 8.59 -1.93 -23.06
N ILE A 56 7.51 -1.63 -23.77
CA ILE A 56 6.20 -1.35 -23.15
C ILE A 56 5.68 -2.55 -22.36
N VAL A 57 5.82 -3.77 -22.87
CA VAL A 57 5.33 -4.97 -22.20
C VAL A 57 6.14 -5.24 -20.93
N TRP A 58 7.48 -5.22 -21.00
CA TRP A 58 8.34 -5.59 -19.88
C TRP A 58 8.58 -4.45 -18.86
N GLU A 59 8.73 -3.21 -19.34
CA GLU A 59 9.07 -2.07 -18.45
C GLU A 59 7.84 -1.31 -17.94
N SER A 60 6.66 -1.53 -18.54
CA SER A 60 5.44 -0.83 -18.11
C SER A 60 4.34 -1.81 -17.70
N ARG A 61 3.82 -2.63 -18.61
CA ARG A 61 2.63 -3.46 -18.35
C ARG A 61 2.88 -4.55 -17.30
N PHE A 62 4.01 -5.24 -17.40
CA PHE A 62 4.34 -6.33 -16.47
C PHE A 62 4.56 -5.82 -15.04
N PRO A 63 5.40 -4.80 -14.78
CA PRO A 63 5.53 -4.23 -13.44
C PRO A 63 4.21 -3.69 -12.90
N GLN A 64 3.44 -2.98 -13.70
CA GLN A 64 2.13 -2.45 -13.32
C GLN A 64 1.17 -3.54 -12.87
N CYS A 65 1.14 -4.68 -13.58
CA CYS A 65 0.30 -5.81 -13.25
C CYS A 65 0.66 -6.41 -11.88
N ILE A 66 1.95 -6.68 -11.65
CA ILE A 66 2.44 -7.24 -10.37
C ILE A 66 2.21 -6.25 -9.23
N THR A 67 2.47 -4.97 -9.47
CA THR A 67 2.22 -3.91 -8.48
C THR A 67 0.75 -3.86 -8.07
N ALA A 68 -0.17 -3.87 -9.04
CA ALA A 68 -1.60 -3.86 -8.77
C ALA A 68 -2.06 -5.08 -7.95
N LEU A 69 -1.56 -6.28 -8.28
CA LEU A 69 -1.85 -7.50 -7.53
C LEU A 69 -1.37 -7.41 -6.07
N LEU A 70 -0.13 -7.01 -5.89
CA LEU A 70 0.48 -6.93 -4.57
C LEU A 70 -0.13 -5.82 -3.72
N CYS A 71 -0.42 -4.65 -4.30
CA CYS A 71 -1.14 -3.57 -3.62
C CYS A 71 -2.53 -4.02 -3.17
N GLY A 72 -3.28 -4.67 -4.07
CA GLY A 72 -4.61 -5.19 -3.74
C GLY A 72 -4.57 -6.21 -2.60
N ALA A 73 -3.62 -7.15 -2.63
CA ALA A 73 -3.42 -8.13 -1.56
C ALA A 73 -3.02 -7.46 -0.23
N ALA A 74 -2.08 -6.51 -0.26
CA ALA A 74 -1.59 -5.80 0.92
C ALA A 74 -2.68 -4.97 1.58
N LEU A 75 -3.42 -4.18 0.80
CA LEU A 75 -4.49 -3.32 1.31
C LEU A 75 -5.68 -4.12 1.82
N SER A 76 -6.04 -5.23 1.15
CA SER A 76 -7.10 -6.13 1.61
C SER A 76 -6.75 -6.79 2.94
N ALA A 77 -5.52 -7.31 3.07
CA ALA A 77 -5.03 -7.88 4.32
C ALA A 77 -4.98 -6.83 5.44
N SER A 78 -4.48 -5.63 5.14
CA SER A 78 -4.42 -4.49 6.07
C SER A 78 -5.81 -4.09 6.55
N GLY A 79 -6.76 -3.95 5.63
CA GLY A 79 -8.16 -3.63 5.95
C GLY A 79 -8.78 -4.67 6.88
N LEU A 80 -8.66 -5.95 6.57
CA LEU A 80 -9.19 -7.04 7.40
C LEU A 80 -8.59 -7.04 8.81
N MET A 81 -7.27 -6.84 8.92
CA MET A 81 -6.60 -6.76 10.22
C MET A 81 -7.13 -5.59 11.05
N LEU A 82 -7.30 -4.41 10.45
CA LEU A 82 -7.81 -3.23 11.15
C LEU A 82 -9.29 -3.35 11.54
N GLN A 83 -10.14 -3.87 10.65
CA GLN A 83 -11.54 -4.15 10.95
C GLN A 83 -11.67 -5.05 12.17
N THR A 84 -10.81 -6.06 12.28
CA THR A 84 -10.79 -6.99 13.42
C THR A 84 -10.31 -6.30 14.70
N VAL A 85 -9.20 -5.56 14.65
CA VAL A 85 -8.65 -4.85 15.83
C VAL A 85 -9.62 -3.83 16.39
N PHE A 86 -10.24 -3.04 15.50
CA PHE A 86 -11.16 -1.99 15.91
C PHE A 86 -12.60 -2.49 16.10
N SER A 87 -12.87 -3.77 15.78
CA SER A 87 -14.24 -4.33 15.77
C SER A 87 -15.20 -3.43 14.98
N ASN A 88 -14.71 -2.86 13.88
CA ASN A 88 -15.43 -1.90 13.05
C ASN A 88 -15.23 -2.27 11.56
N PRO A 89 -16.30 -2.64 10.83
CA PRO A 89 -16.20 -3.01 9.42
C PRO A 89 -15.85 -1.83 8.49
N LEU A 90 -15.90 -0.60 9.00
CA LEU A 90 -15.52 0.60 8.25
C LEU A 90 -14.05 1.00 8.47
N ALA A 91 -13.30 0.27 9.30
CA ALA A 91 -11.89 0.57 9.52
C ALA A 91 -11.07 0.14 8.30
N ASP A 92 -10.19 1.03 7.86
CA ASP A 92 -9.22 0.79 6.80
C ASP A 92 -7.85 1.39 7.15
N SER A 93 -6.86 1.16 6.30
CA SER A 93 -5.49 1.61 6.54
C SER A 93 -5.32 3.14 6.45
N SER A 94 -6.22 3.86 5.78
CA SER A 94 -6.16 5.32 5.65
C SER A 94 -6.56 6.03 6.95
N ILE A 95 -7.47 5.45 7.73
CA ILE A 95 -8.00 6.03 8.95
C ILE A 95 -6.92 6.23 10.03
N LEU A 96 -5.86 5.44 10.01
CA LEU A 96 -4.73 5.60 10.94
C LEU A 96 -3.82 6.78 10.62
N GLY A 97 -4.06 7.48 9.50
CA GLY A 97 -3.26 8.62 9.07
C GLY A 97 -1.90 8.26 8.46
N ILE A 98 -1.60 6.97 8.27
CA ILE A 98 -0.30 6.51 7.75
C ILE A 98 -0.11 6.99 6.29
N SER A 99 -1.14 6.85 5.45
CA SER A 99 -1.13 7.38 4.08
C SER A 99 -1.02 8.91 4.07
N SER A 100 -1.66 9.60 5.01
CA SER A 100 -1.51 11.06 5.16
C SER A 100 -0.08 11.44 5.54
N GLY A 101 0.59 10.61 6.36
CA GLY A 101 2.01 10.76 6.67
C GLY A 101 2.89 10.61 5.44
N ALA A 102 2.63 9.60 4.60
CA ALA A 102 3.30 9.44 3.31
C ALA A 102 3.12 10.68 2.43
N SER A 103 1.88 11.15 2.29
CA SER A 103 1.56 12.36 1.52
C SER A 103 2.28 13.61 2.03
N LEU A 104 2.41 13.76 3.37
CA LEU A 104 3.18 14.86 3.96
C LEU A 104 4.68 14.73 3.65
N GLY A 105 5.22 13.50 3.72
CA GLY A 105 6.61 13.25 3.35
C GLY A 105 6.91 13.63 1.90
N VAL A 106 6.02 13.27 0.97
CA VAL A 106 6.12 13.68 -0.45
C VAL A 106 5.96 15.19 -0.61
N ALA A 107 5.01 15.80 0.10
CA ALA A 107 4.83 17.25 0.08
C ALA A 107 6.09 17.99 0.53
N LEU A 108 6.76 17.51 1.57
CA LEU A 108 8.05 18.09 2.01
C LEU A 108 9.13 17.99 0.93
N VAL A 109 9.20 16.86 0.24
CA VAL A 109 10.19 16.67 -0.85
C VAL A 109 9.85 17.52 -2.07
N MET A 110 8.61 17.49 -2.55
CA MET A 110 8.21 18.14 -3.80
C MET A 110 7.95 19.64 -3.64
N LEU A 111 7.28 20.04 -2.57
CA LEU A 111 6.85 21.44 -2.38
C LEU A 111 7.90 22.31 -1.69
N ALA A 112 8.60 21.78 -0.69
CA ALA A 112 9.62 22.51 0.05
C ALA A 112 11.03 22.22 -0.46
N GLY A 113 11.34 20.99 -0.88
CA GLY A 113 12.67 20.55 -1.31
C GLY A 113 12.91 20.64 -2.83
N GLY A 114 11.95 21.08 -3.63
CA GLY A 114 12.10 21.16 -5.09
C GLY A 114 12.36 19.80 -5.74
N GLY A 115 11.85 18.71 -5.16
CA GLY A 115 12.02 17.34 -5.66
C GLY A 115 13.35 16.67 -5.28
N THR A 116 14.12 17.28 -4.35
CA THR A 116 15.44 16.77 -3.93
C THR A 116 15.53 16.63 -2.41
N ILE A 117 16.25 15.62 -1.96
CA ILE A 117 16.67 15.48 -0.55
C ILE A 117 18.19 15.66 -0.52
N THR A 118 18.65 16.72 0.11
CA THR A 118 20.09 17.02 0.26
C THR A 118 20.50 16.88 1.72
N THR A 119 21.43 15.97 2.01
CA THR A 119 22.05 15.78 3.31
C THR A 119 23.55 15.95 3.19
N GLY A 120 24.02 17.20 3.27
CA GLY A 120 25.45 17.52 3.26
C GLY A 120 26.24 16.97 2.07
N VAL A 121 26.59 15.69 2.12
CA VAL A 121 27.42 14.99 1.11
C VAL A 121 26.60 14.25 0.05
N PHE A 122 25.35 13.88 0.36
CA PHE A 122 24.50 13.10 -0.54
C PHE A 122 23.29 13.91 -1.00
N THR A 123 23.06 13.92 -2.31
CA THR A 123 21.86 14.50 -2.94
C THR A 123 21.08 13.37 -3.59
N LEU A 124 19.88 13.08 -3.08
CA LEU A 124 18.91 12.20 -3.71
C LEU A 124 17.92 13.08 -4.49
N SER A 125 17.79 12.84 -5.78
CA SER A 125 16.89 13.58 -6.66
C SER A 125 15.92 12.64 -7.38
N GLY A 126 14.82 13.20 -7.88
CA GLY A 126 13.86 12.49 -8.69
C GLY A 126 13.01 11.48 -7.88
N PHE A 127 12.67 10.39 -8.52
CA PHE A 127 11.72 9.41 -8.00
C PHE A 127 12.12 8.77 -6.66
N PHE A 128 13.42 8.48 -6.47
CA PHE A 128 13.91 7.90 -5.21
C PHE A 128 13.71 8.81 -4.00
N SER A 129 13.85 10.13 -4.18
CA SER A 129 13.61 11.08 -3.09
C SER A 129 12.14 11.10 -2.67
N VAL A 130 11.24 10.94 -3.63
CA VAL A 130 9.79 10.89 -3.40
C VAL A 130 9.41 9.63 -2.64
N ILE A 131 9.89 8.45 -3.09
CA ILE A 131 9.65 7.18 -2.38
C ILE A 131 10.19 7.25 -0.95
N LEU A 132 11.42 7.71 -0.78
CA LEU A 132 12.02 7.81 0.55
C LEU A 132 11.25 8.79 1.44
N GLY A 133 10.85 9.94 0.90
CA GLY A 133 10.03 10.92 1.61
C GLY A 133 8.68 10.34 2.03
N ALA A 134 7.97 9.67 1.10
CA ALA A 134 6.72 8.97 1.38
C ALA A 134 6.88 7.92 2.48
N PHE A 135 7.88 7.05 2.34
CA PHE A 135 8.14 5.97 3.29
C PHE A 135 8.48 6.51 4.69
N LEU A 136 9.37 7.49 4.78
CA LEU A 136 9.74 8.10 6.06
C LEU A 136 8.56 8.82 6.71
N GLY A 137 7.74 9.53 5.94
CA GLY A 137 6.51 10.16 6.43
C GLY A 137 5.50 9.14 6.95
N ALA A 138 5.28 8.05 6.23
CA ALA A 138 4.42 6.95 6.67
C ALA A 138 4.94 6.29 7.95
N VAL A 139 6.24 5.98 8.01
CA VAL A 139 6.88 5.38 9.20
C VAL A 139 6.82 6.32 10.40
N ALA A 140 7.01 7.61 10.22
CA ALA A 140 6.88 8.59 11.31
C ALA A 140 5.49 8.58 11.93
N VAL A 141 4.44 8.57 11.11
CA VAL A 141 3.06 8.46 11.60
C VAL A 141 2.80 7.08 12.20
N LEU A 142 3.31 6.00 11.62
CA LEU A 142 3.19 4.66 12.20
C LEU A 142 3.81 4.60 13.60
N VAL A 143 5.01 5.13 13.80
CA VAL A 143 5.66 5.20 15.12
C VAL A 143 4.83 6.03 16.09
N LEU A 144 4.27 7.16 15.65
CA LEU A 144 3.37 7.98 16.47
C LEU A 144 2.12 7.19 16.86
N VAL A 145 1.47 6.49 15.95
CA VAL A 145 0.29 5.65 16.23
C VAL A 145 0.62 4.51 17.19
N LEU A 146 1.76 3.85 17.03
CA LEU A 146 2.23 2.81 17.95
C LEU A 146 2.51 3.38 19.36
N PHE A 147 3.12 4.56 19.44
CA PHE A 147 3.31 5.27 20.70
C PHE A 147 1.97 5.59 21.36
N LEU A 148 1.03 6.18 20.63
CA LEU A 148 -0.33 6.44 21.14
C LEU A 148 -1.05 5.15 21.53
N SER A 149 -0.89 4.07 20.79
CA SER A 149 -1.44 2.75 21.13
C SER A 149 -0.92 2.21 22.46
N SER A 150 0.28 2.60 22.88
CA SER A 150 0.81 2.22 24.19
C SER A 150 0.15 2.98 25.35
N LEU A 151 -0.30 4.20 25.11
CA LEU A 151 -0.94 5.08 26.10
C LEU A 151 -2.46 4.91 26.13
N ILE A 152 -3.08 4.78 24.95
CA ILE A 152 -4.53 4.72 24.76
C ILE A 152 -5.01 3.27 24.83
N LYS A 153 -5.86 2.96 25.79
CA LYS A 153 -6.46 1.63 25.95
C LYS A 153 -7.68 1.39 25.05
N SER A 154 -8.41 2.46 24.72
CA SER A 154 -9.63 2.40 23.90
C SER A 154 -9.27 2.37 22.40
N ASN A 155 -9.77 1.36 21.70
CA ASN A 155 -9.61 1.25 20.26
C ASN A 155 -10.28 2.42 19.51
N VAL A 156 -11.46 2.86 19.96
CA VAL A 156 -12.18 4.00 19.35
C VAL A 156 -11.36 5.29 19.51
N MET A 157 -10.79 5.52 20.68
CA MET A 157 -9.96 6.70 20.91
C MET A 157 -8.68 6.70 20.06
N LEU A 158 -8.08 5.52 19.83
CA LEU A 158 -6.93 5.38 18.96
C LEU A 158 -7.30 5.67 17.49
N LEU A 159 -8.47 5.24 17.05
CA LEU A 159 -8.99 5.53 15.71
C LEU A 159 -9.24 7.03 15.54
N ILE A 160 -9.86 7.70 16.52
CA ILE A 160 -10.04 9.16 16.49
C ILE A 160 -8.69 9.87 16.43
N ALA A 161 -7.70 9.43 17.21
CA ALA A 161 -6.36 10.00 17.17
C ALA A 161 -5.73 9.88 15.76
N GLY A 162 -5.91 8.74 15.08
CA GLY A 162 -5.46 8.55 13.69
C GLY A 162 -6.11 9.56 12.72
N ILE A 163 -7.42 9.75 12.85
CA ILE A 163 -8.15 10.75 12.04
C ILE A 163 -7.63 12.17 12.31
N MET A 164 -7.37 12.51 13.57
CA MET A 164 -6.80 13.83 13.93
C MET A 164 -5.40 14.03 13.33
N ILE A 165 -4.56 13.00 13.35
CA ILE A 165 -3.26 13.03 12.67
C ILE A 165 -3.46 13.30 11.17
N GLY A 166 -4.42 12.65 10.52
CA GLY A 166 -4.78 12.90 9.12
C GLY A 166 -5.15 14.36 8.85
N TYR A 167 -5.96 14.97 9.70
CA TYR A 167 -6.32 16.39 9.57
C TYR A 167 -5.15 17.33 9.79
N ILE A 168 -4.30 17.07 10.77
CA ILE A 168 -3.09 17.86 11.02
C ILE A 168 -2.15 17.78 9.81
N THR A 169 -1.89 16.59 9.29
CA THR A 169 -1.03 16.42 8.11
C THR A 169 -1.63 17.10 6.87
N SER A 170 -2.94 17.00 6.65
CA SER A 170 -3.62 17.70 5.54
C SER A 170 -3.51 19.23 5.66
N SER A 171 -3.62 19.77 6.87
CA SER A 171 -3.44 21.21 7.11
C SER A 171 -2.00 21.66 6.82
N LEU A 172 -1.00 20.86 7.21
CA LEU A 172 0.41 21.13 6.90
C LEU A 172 0.67 21.07 5.39
N ILE A 173 0.10 20.10 4.69
CA ILE A 173 0.19 19.99 3.22
C ILE A 173 -0.42 21.22 2.55
N SER A 174 -1.58 21.68 3.03
CA SER A 174 -2.23 22.89 2.51
C SER A 174 -1.36 24.13 2.70
N LEU A 175 -0.69 24.23 3.83
CA LEU A 175 0.27 25.32 4.09
C LEU A 175 1.48 25.25 3.14
N LEU A 176 2.05 24.06 2.93
CA LEU A 176 3.15 23.85 2.00
C LEU A 176 2.75 24.22 0.56
N ASN A 177 1.55 23.80 0.13
CA ASN A 177 1.03 24.15 -1.20
C ASN A 177 0.91 25.67 -1.40
N PHE A 178 0.57 26.43 -0.35
CA PHE A 178 0.45 27.89 -0.44
C PHE A 178 1.78 28.57 -0.75
N PHE A 179 2.89 28.06 -0.24
CA PHE A 179 4.23 28.62 -0.46
C PHE A 179 4.98 27.99 -1.65
N ALA A 180 4.44 26.91 -2.23
CA ALA A 180 5.12 26.17 -3.27
C ALA A 180 5.02 26.83 -4.65
N THR A 181 5.90 26.43 -5.56
CA THR A 181 5.82 26.80 -6.97
C THR A 181 4.69 26.07 -7.67
N ALA A 182 4.12 26.65 -8.73
CA ALA A 182 3.07 26.02 -9.52
C ALA A 182 3.47 24.65 -10.07
N GLU A 183 4.74 24.47 -10.44
CA GLU A 183 5.31 23.20 -10.92
C GLU A 183 5.37 22.15 -9.81
N GLY A 184 5.79 22.54 -8.60
CA GLY A 184 5.79 21.66 -7.43
C GLY A 184 4.39 21.19 -7.06
N VAL A 185 3.42 22.12 -7.04
CA VAL A 185 2.00 21.80 -6.78
C VAL A 185 1.46 20.82 -7.84
N HIS A 186 1.75 21.08 -9.12
CA HIS A 186 1.33 20.19 -10.21
C HIS A 186 1.91 18.77 -10.04
N SER A 187 3.21 18.67 -9.78
CA SER A 187 3.89 17.39 -9.58
C SER A 187 3.33 16.63 -8.38
N TYR A 188 3.07 17.32 -7.28
CA TYR A 188 2.42 16.74 -6.09
C TYR A 188 1.00 16.25 -6.37
N MET A 189 0.20 17.00 -7.13
CA MET A 189 -1.15 16.59 -7.53
C MET A 189 -1.12 15.35 -8.42
N VAL A 190 -0.21 15.27 -9.39
CA VAL A 190 -0.04 14.11 -10.27
C VAL A 190 0.33 12.87 -9.46
N TRP A 191 1.28 13.01 -8.52
CA TRP A 191 1.63 11.91 -7.61
C TRP A 191 0.42 11.48 -6.77
N GLY A 192 -0.35 12.43 -6.23
CA GLY A 192 -1.52 12.18 -5.38
C GLY A 192 -2.69 11.46 -6.07
N MET A 193 -2.75 11.50 -7.42
CA MET A 193 -3.74 10.71 -8.18
C MET A 193 -3.49 9.21 -8.08
N GLY A 194 -2.25 8.81 -7.77
CA GLY A 194 -1.83 7.43 -7.70
C GLY A 194 -1.81 6.73 -9.06
N ASN A 195 -0.85 5.87 -9.28
CA ASN A 195 -0.85 4.98 -10.43
C ASN A 195 0.02 3.76 -10.13
N PHE A 196 -0.30 2.63 -10.75
CA PHE A 196 0.51 1.42 -10.62
C PHE A 196 1.71 1.39 -11.59
N GLY A 197 1.83 2.37 -12.48
CA GLY A 197 2.93 2.49 -13.44
C GLY A 197 4.14 3.23 -12.87
N GLY A 198 4.12 3.62 -11.59
CA GLY A 198 5.24 4.28 -10.92
C GLY A 198 6.40 3.32 -10.58
N VAL A 199 6.13 2.03 -10.44
CA VAL A 199 7.13 1.02 -10.10
C VAL A 199 7.81 0.52 -11.38
N SER A 200 9.10 0.81 -11.54
CA SER A 200 9.91 0.27 -12.64
C SER A 200 10.30 -1.19 -12.41
N LEU A 201 10.76 -1.86 -13.48
CA LEU A 201 11.23 -3.24 -13.37
C LEU A 201 12.38 -3.40 -12.37
N GLU A 202 13.26 -2.39 -12.24
CA GLU A 202 14.35 -2.36 -11.24
C GLU A 202 13.83 -2.28 -9.79
N GLN A 203 12.73 -1.61 -9.55
CA GLN A 203 12.16 -1.39 -8.22
C GLN A 203 11.21 -2.52 -7.82
N LEU A 204 10.65 -3.22 -8.80
CA LEU A 204 9.69 -4.30 -8.60
C LEU A 204 10.15 -5.38 -7.62
N PRO A 205 11.43 -5.86 -7.64
CA PRO A 205 11.89 -6.85 -6.67
C PRO A 205 11.85 -6.34 -5.22
N ALA A 206 12.28 -5.09 -4.99
CA ALA A 206 12.28 -4.49 -3.65
C ALA A 206 10.85 -4.30 -3.14
N PHE A 207 9.97 -3.73 -3.96
CA PHE A 207 8.55 -3.58 -3.66
C PHE A 207 7.88 -4.93 -3.36
N SER A 208 8.09 -5.93 -4.23
CA SER A 208 7.52 -7.27 -4.08
C SER A 208 8.02 -7.96 -2.81
N LEU A 209 9.32 -7.88 -2.52
CA LEU A 209 9.90 -8.48 -1.32
C LEU A 209 9.28 -7.89 -0.05
N LEU A 210 9.24 -6.56 0.05
CA LEU A 210 8.67 -5.87 1.22
C LEU A 210 7.20 -6.20 1.41
N THR A 211 6.44 -6.20 0.32
CA THR A 211 5.00 -6.53 0.36
C THR A 211 4.75 -7.97 0.75
N VAL A 212 5.48 -8.93 0.15
CA VAL A 212 5.34 -10.36 0.46
C VAL A 212 5.74 -10.65 1.90
N VAL A 213 6.83 -10.05 2.41
CA VAL A 213 7.21 -10.17 3.82
C VAL A 213 6.11 -9.66 4.74
N GLY A 214 5.52 -8.49 4.43
CA GLY A 214 4.39 -7.95 5.18
C GLY A 214 3.16 -8.87 5.15
N LEU A 215 2.84 -9.46 4.00
CA LEU A 215 1.75 -10.44 3.87
C LEU A 215 2.04 -11.74 4.65
N LEU A 216 3.27 -12.22 4.65
CA LEU A 216 3.66 -13.40 5.47
C LEU A 216 3.49 -13.11 6.97
N VAL A 217 3.85 -11.91 7.43
CA VAL A 217 3.57 -11.48 8.81
C VAL A 217 2.07 -11.46 9.08
N ALA A 218 1.25 -10.96 8.16
CA ALA A 218 -0.21 -10.97 8.29
C ALA A 218 -0.76 -12.41 8.40
N VAL A 219 -0.24 -13.36 7.62
CA VAL A 219 -0.61 -14.78 7.71
C VAL A 219 -0.25 -15.37 9.09
N MET A 220 0.90 -15.03 9.64
CA MET A 220 1.28 -15.49 11.00
C MET A 220 0.32 -14.97 12.09
N LEU A 221 -0.34 -13.84 11.84
CA LEU A 221 -1.30 -13.21 12.77
C LEU A 221 -2.74 -13.76 12.63
N ILE A 222 -3.02 -14.70 11.74
CA ILE A 222 -4.37 -15.25 11.53
C ILE A 222 -4.95 -15.87 12.82
N LYS A 223 -4.14 -16.63 13.59
CA LYS A 223 -4.61 -17.26 14.81
C LYS A 223 -5.08 -16.25 15.86
N PRO A 224 -4.26 -15.25 16.25
CA PRO A 224 -4.72 -14.23 17.19
C PRO A 224 -5.85 -13.36 16.64
N LEU A 225 -5.91 -13.12 15.31
CA LEU A 225 -7.03 -12.43 14.68
C LEU A 225 -8.34 -13.19 14.85
N ASN A 226 -8.35 -14.50 14.60
CA ASN A 226 -9.53 -15.33 14.78
C ASN A 226 -10.01 -15.36 16.25
N ALA A 227 -9.08 -15.33 17.21
CA ALA A 227 -9.44 -15.22 18.62
C ALA A 227 -10.08 -13.85 18.94
N LEU A 228 -9.57 -12.75 18.36
CA LEU A 228 -10.13 -11.41 18.55
C LEU A 228 -11.53 -11.25 17.94
N LEU A 229 -11.85 -11.95 16.85
CA LEU A 229 -13.21 -11.97 16.27
C LEU A 229 -14.27 -12.50 17.23
N LEU A 230 -13.90 -13.40 18.15
CA LEU A 230 -14.79 -13.91 19.19
C LEU A 230 -14.97 -12.96 20.38
N GLY A 231 -14.26 -11.85 20.35
CA GLY A 231 -14.28 -10.79 21.34
C GLY A 231 -13.03 -10.76 22.25
N PRO A 232 -12.67 -9.56 22.77
CA PRO A 232 -11.47 -9.37 23.56
C PRO A 232 -11.38 -10.25 24.81
N ARG A 233 -12.48 -10.38 25.55
CA ARG A 233 -12.52 -11.22 26.76
C ARG A 233 -12.29 -12.69 26.46
N TYR A 234 -12.82 -13.17 25.35
CA TYR A 234 -12.64 -14.57 24.93
C TYR A 234 -11.18 -14.81 24.52
N ALA A 235 -10.59 -13.89 23.77
CA ALA A 235 -9.19 -13.95 23.37
C ALA A 235 -8.24 -13.97 24.59
N GLU A 236 -8.52 -13.15 25.61
CA GLU A 236 -7.76 -13.16 26.87
C GLU A 236 -7.82 -14.50 27.59
N ASN A 237 -9.00 -15.11 27.66
CA ASN A 237 -9.18 -16.45 28.26
C ASN A 237 -8.42 -17.54 27.49
N LEU A 238 -8.18 -17.37 26.19
CA LEU A 238 -7.31 -18.23 25.39
C LEU A 238 -5.82 -17.91 25.53
N GLY A 239 -5.43 -17.00 26.44
CA GLY A 239 -4.03 -16.60 26.66
C GLY A 239 -3.48 -15.59 25.65
N VAL A 240 -4.34 -14.98 24.83
CA VAL A 240 -3.92 -13.97 23.85
C VAL A 240 -3.66 -12.64 24.54
N ASN A 241 -2.45 -12.12 24.45
CA ASN A 241 -2.14 -10.78 24.94
C ASN A 241 -2.61 -9.73 23.94
N ILE A 242 -3.82 -9.17 24.16
CA ILE A 242 -4.49 -8.24 23.26
C ILE A 242 -3.61 -7.05 22.91
N ARG A 243 -2.90 -6.46 23.87
CA ARG A 243 -2.05 -5.28 23.63
C ARG A 243 -0.89 -5.62 22.67
N ARG A 244 -0.22 -6.76 22.87
CA ARG A 244 0.86 -7.19 21.96
C ARG A 244 0.33 -7.47 20.57
N VAL A 245 -0.75 -8.22 20.46
CA VAL A 245 -1.38 -8.55 19.17
C VAL A 245 -1.82 -7.28 18.44
N ARG A 246 -2.48 -6.34 19.13
CA ARG A 246 -2.84 -5.03 18.55
C ARG A 246 -1.63 -4.29 18.00
N ASN A 247 -0.54 -4.20 18.75
CA ASN A 247 0.65 -3.50 18.28
C ASN A 247 1.30 -4.18 17.09
N PHE A 248 1.37 -5.53 17.06
CA PHE A 248 1.87 -6.27 15.90
C PHE A 248 0.97 -6.11 14.67
N LEU A 249 -0.35 -6.08 14.85
CA LEU A 249 -1.30 -5.84 13.77
C LEU A 249 -1.17 -4.41 13.22
N LEU A 250 -1.04 -3.41 14.09
CA LEU A 250 -0.80 -2.02 13.71
C LEU A 250 0.55 -1.86 12.97
N LEU A 251 1.58 -2.56 13.42
CA LEU A 251 2.88 -2.54 12.76
C LEU A 251 2.79 -3.19 11.35
N ALA A 252 2.19 -4.37 11.25
CA ALA A 252 2.05 -5.08 9.98
C ALA A 252 1.22 -4.29 8.95
N THR A 253 0.05 -3.79 9.38
CA THR A 253 -0.80 -2.93 8.53
C THR A 253 -0.10 -1.64 8.16
N GLY A 254 0.57 -1.01 9.11
CA GLY A 254 1.28 0.23 8.87
C GLY A 254 2.42 0.09 7.88
N LEU A 255 3.21 -0.98 7.98
CA LEU A 255 4.28 -1.27 7.03
C LEU A 255 3.73 -1.59 5.64
N LEU A 256 2.68 -2.43 5.54
CA LEU A 256 2.03 -2.73 4.25
C LEU A 256 1.49 -1.44 3.61
N THR A 257 0.82 -0.59 4.39
CA THR A 257 0.32 0.71 3.90
C THR A 257 1.46 1.64 3.50
N ALA A 258 2.53 1.72 4.30
CA ALA A 258 3.69 2.55 3.99
C ALA A 258 4.33 2.13 2.66
N VAL A 259 4.55 0.83 2.45
CA VAL A 259 5.12 0.31 1.19
C VAL A 259 4.19 0.60 0.01
N THR A 260 2.90 0.28 0.11
CA THR A 260 1.95 0.47 -1.00
C THR A 260 1.65 1.94 -1.33
N THR A 261 1.86 2.86 -0.39
CA THR A 261 1.66 4.30 -0.64
C THR A 261 2.94 4.98 -1.13
N SER A 262 4.12 4.41 -0.85
CA SER A 262 5.41 5.02 -1.22
C SER A 262 5.82 4.70 -2.64
N PHE A 263 5.44 3.53 -3.16
CA PHE A 263 5.71 3.05 -4.51
C PHE A 263 4.54 3.32 -5.45
#